data_f3d50e145d8024e56ac6cf899a70e547
#
_entry.id   f3d50e145d8024e56ac6cf899a70e547
#
_cell.length_a   1.000
_cell.length_b   1.000
_cell.length_c   1.000
_cell.angle_alpha   90.00
_cell.angle_beta   90.00
_cell.angle_gamma   90.00
#
_symmetry.space_group_name_H-M   'P 1'
#
loop_
_entity.id
_entity.type
_entity.pdbx_description
1 polymer ?
#
loop_
_entity_poly.entity_id
_entity_poly.type
_entity_poly.pdbx_seq_one_letter_code
_entity_poly.pdbx_strand_id
1 'polypeptide(L)'
;MYWGVNLNRFKTMINFDSLTLKVLLNELEPILASGRVQKVQQPSRNEILLGIRSQGKNYKLYICINPKYPHLALLTKEGEAYRSIEIPQKPPMFCMLLRKHMEGAKIKAVKQPKYERILELYFDSYNELGEKAPLVLACELMGKHSNIILYNYETNVILGSAHHIGPEKSREREVAGGLPYIYPPKPKKMDLLKISEAEFYTHTMAIPSTINVWLNENFNYISLALATELCKATEIDIEKDKIIAISREKISNLYHLAVKTLKLENLNPSISKDKKLFSLISINSDIEWQKINSVNSMVDLYFGYQYYRDAFTRLKSELLTIIKKEIKKEKAKLSQHKKNLESEEKAEKYRQYADIIMANLHKIYPGQDSVELISFYEDDQPVVIQLDPAKSSNANAQRYYKLYNKAKTASRISRNLLIQVQDELNYLETIEVSINQSDTILELKQIKDELIGQNILKALKKQGGPQEKVKKEGFSLTEYTSTAGYKIYVGKNNRQNEYILSKVASPNDMWLHTQNIPGSHVLIKVPQENIEIPITTIEEAANIAAYFSQAKNSSNVPVIYVKRKFLKKPPHSKPGYVTYSNEKTLIVNPNEDLVKNLA
;
A
#
# COMPACT_ATOMS: atom_id res chain seq x y z
N MET A 1 -14.88 14.99 26.03
CA MET A 1 -13.46 14.57 26.24
C MET A 1 -13.35 13.13 25.77
N TYR A 2 -12.92 12.93 24.54
CA TYR A 2 -12.70 11.59 23.99
C TYR A 2 -11.32 11.10 24.43
N TRP A 3 -11.29 10.07 25.23
CA TRP A 3 -10.08 9.33 25.57
C TRP A 3 -9.62 8.59 24.32
N GLY A 4 -8.64 9.15 23.65
CA GLY A 4 -7.94 8.47 22.55
C GLY A 4 -7.24 7.23 23.10
N VAL A 5 -7.86 6.07 22.93
CA VAL A 5 -7.22 4.78 23.15
C VAL A 5 -5.98 4.73 22.28
N ASN A 6 -4.82 4.62 22.88
CA ASN A 6 -3.53 4.66 22.23
C ASN A 6 -3.32 3.35 21.43
N LEU A 7 -3.92 3.28 20.23
CA LEU A 7 -3.87 2.14 19.29
C LEU A 7 -2.44 1.72 18.90
N ASN A 8 -1.45 2.58 19.18
CA ASN A 8 -0.05 2.25 18.91
C ASN A 8 0.54 1.19 19.85
N ARG A 9 0.01 1.00 21.06
CA ARG A 9 0.44 -0.07 21.98
C ARG A 9 -0.07 -1.46 21.58
N PHE A 10 -1.19 -1.56 20.86
CA PHE A 10 -1.72 -2.84 20.35
C PHE A 10 -1.00 -3.36 19.10
N LYS A 11 -0.23 -2.54 18.41
CA LYS A 11 0.49 -2.92 17.16
C LYS A 11 1.54 -4.02 17.33
N THR A 12 1.96 -4.33 18.54
CA THR A 12 3.00 -5.32 18.83
C THR A 12 2.47 -6.65 19.38
N MET A 13 1.17 -6.79 19.62
CA MET A 13 0.61 -7.90 20.39
C MET A 13 0.05 -9.08 19.58
N ILE A 14 -0.15 -8.94 18.27
CA ILE A 14 -0.82 -9.98 17.52
C ILE A 14 0.23 -10.77 16.74
N ASN A 15 0.62 -11.88 17.32
CA ASN A 15 1.54 -12.81 16.70
C ASN A 15 0.86 -14.16 16.50
N PHE A 16 1.08 -14.74 15.34
CA PHE A 16 0.82 -16.14 15.09
C PHE A 16 1.75 -16.95 16.02
N ASP A 17 1.24 -17.33 17.19
CA ASP A 17 2.03 -17.97 18.23
C ASP A 17 2.01 -19.49 18.15
N SER A 18 2.72 -20.15 19.05
CA SER A 18 2.84 -21.61 19.07
C SER A 18 1.53 -22.31 19.42
N LEU A 19 0.66 -21.68 20.22
CA LEU A 19 -0.66 -22.22 20.54
C LEU A 19 -1.59 -22.10 19.32
N THR A 20 -1.62 -20.93 18.68
CA THR A 20 -2.38 -20.73 17.43
C THR A 20 -1.98 -21.76 16.38
N LEU A 21 -0.66 -22.00 16.21
CA LEU A 21 -0.16 -23.05 15.32
C LEU A 21 -0.66 -24.43 15.74
N LYS A 22 -0.65 -24.75 17.03
CA LYS A 22 -1.10 -26.06 17.55
C LYS A 22 -2.57 -26.32 17.24
N VAL A 23 -3.43 -25.33 17.51
CA VAL A 23 -4.87 -25.44 17.23
C VAL A 23 -5.12 -25.56 15.72
N LEU A 24 -4.44 -24.73 14.93
CA LEU A 24 -4.53 -24.78 13.48
C LEU A 24 -4.12 -26.15 12.93
N LEU A 25 -3.03 -26.72 13.41
CA LEU A 25 -2.56 -28.01 12.92
C LEU A 25 -3.52 -29.15 13.26
N ASN A 26 -4.22 -29.11 14.38
CA ASN A 26 -5.28 -30.08 14.68
C ASN A 26 -6.42 -30.06 13.64
N GLU A 27 -6.73 -28.87 13.05
CA GLU A 27 -7.69 -28.75 11.95
C GLU A 27 -7.09 -29.20 10.60
N LEU A 28 -5.80 -28.91 10.36
CA LEU A 28 -5.17 -29.15 9.06
C LEU A 28 -4.63 -30.58 8.89
N GLU A 29 -4.18 -31.23 9.95
CA GLU A 29 -3.61 -32.58 9.88
C GLU A 29 -4.55 -33.59 9.22
N PRO A 30 -5.85 -33.72 9.57
CA PRO A 30 -6.77 -34.62 8.90
C PRO A 30 -6.95 -34.34 7.41
N ILE A 31 -6.78 -33.07 7.00
CA ILE A 31 -6.92 -32.65 5.61
C ILE A 31 -5.65 -32.92 4.82
N LEU A 32 -4.49 -32.61 5.40
CA LEU A 32 -3.19 -32.67 4.73
C LEU A 32 -2.56 -34.08 4.75
N ALA A 33 -2.82 -34.85 5.81
CA ALA A 33 -2.30 -36.19 5.93
C ALA A 33 -2.78 -37.05 4.75
N SER A 34 -1.84 -37.77 4.13
CA SER A 34 -2.04 -38.57 2.91
C SER A 34 -2.29 -37.75 1.63
N GLY A 35 -2.32 -36.44 1.69
CA GLY A 35 -2.40 -35.56 0.54
C GLY A 35 -1.16 -35.64 -0.36
N ARG A 36 -1.34 -35.37 -1.64
CA ARG A 36 -0.26 -35.35 -2.64
C ARG A 36 -0.01 -33.92 -3.11
N VAL A 37 1.23 -33.47 -3.08
CA VAL A 37 1.62 -32.16 -3.63
C VAL A 37 1.53 -32.21 -5.15
N GLN A 38 0.69 -31.36 -5.73
CA GLN A 38 0.51 -31.28 -7.18
C GLN A 38 1.31 -30.12 -7.79
N LYS A 39 1.50 -29.05 -7.04
CA LYS A 39 2.15 -27.86 -7.54
C LYS A 39 2.84 -27.08 -6.43
N VAL A 40 4.06 -26.62 -6.71
CA VAL A 40 4.80 -25.70 -5.83
C VAL A 40 4.99 -24.36 -6.54
N GLN A 41 4.63 -23.28 -5.85
CA GLN A 41 4.78 -21.91 -6.34
C GLN A 41 5.43 -21.06 -5.24
N GLN A 42 6.23 -20.10 -5.65
CA GLN A 42 6.90 -19.15 -4.73
C GLN A 42 6.58 -17.72 -5.21
N PRO A 43 5.50 -17.10 -4.67
CA PRO A 43 5.09 -15.75 -5.05
C PRO A 43 6.16 -14.70 -4.78
N SER A 44 6.81 -14.80 -3.64
CA SER A 44 7.94 -13.95 -3.27
C SER A 44 9.01 -14.76 -2.50
N ARG A 45 10.12 -14.10 -2.18
CA ARG A 45 11.18 -14.73 -1.37
C ARG A 45 10.69 -15.25 -0.01
N ASN A 46 9.61 -14.66 0.51
CA ASN A 46 9.07 -14.96 1.83
C ASN A 46 7.79 -15.82 1.80
N GLU A 47 7.40 -16.36 0.65
CA GLU A 47 6.09 -16.98 0.48
C GLU A 47 6.21 -18.28 -0.32
N ILE A 48 5.56 -19.33 0.13
CA ILE A 48 5.38 -20.59 -0.60
C ILE A 48 3.89 -20.91 -0.67
N LEU A 49 3.44 -21.37 -1.82
CA LEU A 49 2.10 -21.85 -2.06
C LEU A 49 2.16 -23.29 -2.58
N LEU A 50 1.64 -24.22 -1.78
CA LEU A 50 1.55 -25.63 -2.13
C LEU A 50 0.13 -25.98 -2.56
N GLY A 51 -0.03 -26.43 -3.80
CA GLY A 51 -1.26 -27.06 -4.28
C GLY A 51 -1.26 -28.52 -3.86
N ILE A 52 -2.24 -28.95 -3.06
CA ILE A 52 -2.32 -30.28 -2.48
C ILE A 52 -3.65 -30.93 -2.87
N ARG A 53 -3.59 -32.15 -3.40
CA ARG A 53 -4.76 -32.99 -3.65
C ARG A 53 -4.94 -33.94 -2.49
N SER A 54 -6.04 -33.84 -1.76
CA SER A 54 -6.38 -34.71 -0.63
C SER A 54 -7.87 -34.99 -0.59
N GLN A 55 -8.26 -36.20 -0.25
CA GLN A 55 -9.67 -36.62 -0.09
C GLN A 55 -10.58 -36.19 -1.26
N GLY A 56 -10.09 -36.32 -2.49
CA GLY A 56 -10.83 -35.93 -3.69
C GLY A 56 -10.93 -34.42 -3.95
N LYS A 57 -10.37 -33.55 -3.08
CA LYS A 57 -10.41 -32.07 -3.18
C LYS A 57 -9.04 -31.46 -3.39
N ASN A 58 -9.01 -30.26 -3.98
CA ASN A 58 -7.78 -29.47 -4.14
C ASN A 58 -7.74 -28.38 -3.08
N TYR A 59 -6.62 -28.35 -2.36
CA TYR A 59 -6.34 -27.35 -1.33
C TYR A 59 -5.10 -26.54 -1.72
N LYS A 60 -5.03 -25.32 -1.21
CA LYS A 60 -3.85 -24.46 -1.35
C LYS A 60 -3.34 -24.10 0.04
N LEU A 61 -2.21 -24.67 0.42
CA LEU A 61 -1.52 -24.31 1.66
C LEU A 61 -0.59 -23.14 1.37
N TYR A 62 -0.87 -22.01 1.97
CA TYR A 62 -0.06 -20.80 1.90
C TYR A 62 0.82 -20.73 3.14
N ILE A 63 2.12 -20.47 2.94
CA ILE A 63 3.13 -20.36 3.99
C ILE A 63 3.84 -19.03 3.78
N CYS A 64 3.79 -18.15 4.77
CA CYS A 64 4.39 -16.82 4.76
C CYS A 64 5.40 -16.69 5.88
N ILE A 65 6.65 -16.37 5.52
CA ILE A 65 7.75 -16.11 6.46
C ILE A 65 8.12 -14.62 6.51
N ASN A 66 7.18 -13.74 6.15
CA ASN A 66 7.40 -12.30 6.29
C ASN A 66 7.66 -11.96 7.77
N PRO A 67 8.76 -11.23 8.09
CA PRO A 67 9.11 -10.90 9.47
C PRO A 67 8.02 -10.22 10.29
N LYS A 68 7.13 -9.48 9.64
CA LYS A 68 6.04 -8.74 10.31
C LYS A 68 4.87 -9.63 10.72
N TYR A 69 4.55 -10.66 9.90
CA TYR A 69 3.37 -11.50 10.07
C TYR A 69 3.60 -12.93 9.55
N PRO A 70 4.58 -13.66 10.12
CA PRO A 70 4.79 -15.05 9.71
C PRO A 70 3.58 -15.89 10.11
N HIS A 71 3.04 -16.66 9.17
CA HIS A 71 1.86 -17.50 9.37
C HIS A 71 1.73 -18.55 8.28
N LEU A 72 0.79 -19.45 8.47
CA LEU A 72 0.34 -20.36 7.41
C LEU A 72 -1.17 -20.57 7.50
N ALA A 73 -1.81 -20.86 6.37
CA ALA A 73 -3.23 -21.19 6.31
C ALA A 73 -3.56 -22.01 5.04
N LEU A 74 -4.59 -22.82 5.11
CA LEU A 74 -5.29 -23.26 3.89
C LEU A 74 -6.16 -22.12 3.40
N LEU A 75 -5.92 -21.69 2.16
CA LEU A 75 -6.68 -20.60 1.55
C LEU A 75 -8.15 -21.01 1.35
N THR A 76 -9.06 -20.19 1.86
CA THR A 76 -10.51 -20.37 1.75
C THR A 76 -11.10 -19.46 0.67
N LYS A 77 -12.36 -19.70 0.30
CA LYS A 77 -13.09 -18.79 -0.61
C LYS A 77 -13.34 -17.42 0.04
N GLU A 78 -13.42 -17.39 1.35
CA GLU A 78 -13.67 -16.19 2.16
C GLU A 78 -12.44 -15.30 2.28
N GLY A 79 -11.23 -15.89 2.22
CA GLY A 79 -9.94 -15.19 2.22
C GLY A 79 -9.59 -14.58 0.87
N GLU A 80 -10.49 -13.79 0.27
CA GLU A 80 -10.32 -13.20 -1.08
C GLU A 80 -9.03 -12.39 -1.29
N ALA A 81 -8.43 -11.91 -0.22
CA ALA A 81 -7.23 -11.08 -0.25
C ALA A 81 -6.03 -11.75 -0.96
N TYR A 82 -5.96 -13.09 -0.95
CA TYR A 82 -4.91 -13.84 -1.63
C TYR A 82 -5.18 -14.07 -3.13
N ARG A 83 -6.33 -13.71 -3.65
CA ARG A 83 -6.64 -13.88 -5.09
C ARG A 83 -5.75 -13.03 -5.99
N SER A 84 -5.13 -11.98 -5.43
CA SER A 84 -4.22 -11.09 -6.14
C SER A 84 -2.74 -11.48 -6.04
N ILE A 85 -2.41 -12.67 -5.51
CA ILE A 85 -1.02 -13.15 -5.41
C ILE A 85 -0.46 -13.32 -6.83
N GLU A 86 0.51 -12.48 -7.18
CA GLU A 86 1.22 -12.56 -8.47
C GLU A 86 2.31 -13.62 -8.37
N ILE A 87 2.28 -14.62 -9.27
CA ILE A 87 3.30 -15.65 -9.37
C ILE A 87 4.35 -15.20 -10.39
N PRO A 88 5.64 -15.11 -10.02
CA PRO A 88 6.68 -14.71 -10.96
C PRO A 88 6.80 -15.71 -12.11
N GLN A 89 7.00 -15.20 -13.34
CA GLN A 89 7.16 -16.04 -14.53
C GLN A 89 8.40 -16.94 -14.44
N LYS A 90 9.50 -16.40 -13.90
CA LYS A 90 10.72 -17.18 -13.60
C LYS A 90 10.71 -17.55 -12.13
N PRO A 91 10.50 -18.83 -11.79
CA PRO A 91 10.50 -19.27 -10.40
C PRO A 91 11.90 -19.10 -9.79
N PRO A 92 12.01 -18.69 -8.52
CA PRO A 92 13.29 -18.65 -7.80
C PRO A 92 13.94 -20.05 -7.70
N MET A 93 15.26 -20.11 -7.48
CA MET A 93 15.99 -21.38 -7.38
C MET A 93 15.43 -22.29 -6.29
N PHE A 94 15.07 -21.75 -5.12
CA PHE A 94 14.47 -22.53 -4.05
C PHE A 94 13.12 -23.14 -4.46
N CYS A 95 12.30 -22.41 -5.23
CA CYS A 95 11.07 -22.96 -5.81
C CYS A 95 11.36 -24.15 -6.73
N MET A 96 12.40 -24.05 -7.57
CA MET A 96 12.79 -25.14 -8.48
C MET A 96 13.27 -26.35 -7.70
N LEU A 97 14.03 -26.15 -6.63
CA LEU A 97 14.45 -27.22 -5.73
C LEU A 97 13.25 -27.90 -5.07
N LEU A 98 12.30 -27.12 -4.54
CA LEU A 98 11.08 -27.68 -3.96
C LEU A 98 10.26 -28.47 -4.99
N ARG A 99 10.12 -27.97 -6.23
CA ARG A 99 9.43 -28.68 -7.32
C ARG A 99 10.07 -30.03 -7.59
N LYS A 100 11.40 -30.05 -7.74
CA LYS A 100 12.16 -31.28 -8.02
C LYS A 100 11.89 -32.39 -6.99
N HIS A 101 11.78 -32.02 -5.71
CA HIS A 101 11.73 -32.98 -4.61
C HIS A 101 10.34 -33.23 -4.04
N MET A 102 9.40 -32.30 -4.24
CA MET A 102 8.09 -32.36 -3.56
C MET A 102 6.91 -32.52 -4.50
N GLU A 103 6.98 -32.08 -5.79
CA GLU A 103 5.88 -32.29 -6.71
C GLU A 103 5.69 -33.79 -6.96
N GLY A 104 4.45 -34.28 -6.76
CA GLY A 104 4.12 -35.70 -6.77
C GLY A 104 4.33 -36.44 -5.45
N ALA A 105 5.06 -35.87 -4.48
CA ALA A 105 5.28 -36.51 -3.19
C ALA A 105 4.01 -36.56 -2.33
N LYS A 106 3.89 -37.62 -1.51
CA LYS A 106 2.79 -37.81 -0.57
C LYS A 106 3.18 -37.26 0.81
N ILE A 107 2.28 -36.49 1.43
CA ILE A 107 2.45 -36.04 2.81
C ILE A 107 2.18 -37.21 3.74
N LYS A 108 3.19 -37.62 4.49
CA LYS A 108 3.14 -38.71 5.47
C LYS A 108 2.63 -38.26 6.83
N ALA A 109 3.11 -37.09 7.28
CA ALA A 109 2.74 -36.53 8.57
C ALA A 109 2.87 -35.02 8.57
N VAL A 110 2.10 -34.41 9.46
CA VAL A 110 2.14 -32.95 9.75
C VAL A 110 2.44 -32.82 11.24
N LYS A 111 3.54 -32.19 11.62
CA LYS A 111 3.97 -32.14 13.02
C LYS A 111 4.35 -30.73 13.43
N GLN A 112 4.20 -30.46 14.71
CA GLN A 112 4.77 -29.30 15.39
C GLN A 112 5.74 -29.82 16.45
N PRO A 113 7.04 -29.52 16.37
CA PRO A 113 7.96 -29.75 17.47
C PRO A 113 7.43 -29.09 18.74
N LYS A 114 7.49 -29.81 19.87
CA LYS A 114 6.85 -29.39 21.12
C LYS A 114 7.23 -27.96 21.51
N TYR A 115 6.22 -27.11 21.68
CA TYR A 115 6.29 -25.70 22.08
C TYR A 115 6.88 -24.73 21.05
N GLU A 116 7.26 -25.18 19.84
CA GLU A 116 7.87 -24.32 18.83
C GLU A 116 6.84 -23.77 17.82
N ARG A 117 7.19 -22.64 17.21
CA ARG A 117 6.46 -22.10 16.06
C ARG A 117 7.03 -22.65 14.76
N ILE A 118 7.08 -23.98 14.65
CA ILE A 118 7.60 -24.72 13.50
C ILE A 118 6.54 -25.71 13.04
N LEU A 119 6.19 -25.62 11.76
CA LEU A 119 5.48 -26.68 11.06
C LEU A 119 6.48 -27.56 10.36
N GLU A 120 6.39 -28.87 10.54
CA GLU A 120 7.11 -29.87 9.77
C GLU A 120 6.15 -30.71 8.94
N LEU A 121 6.34 -30.67 7.62
CA LEU A 121 5.67 -31.55 6.67
C LEU A 121 6.62 -32.66 6.26
N TYR A 122 6.27 -33.90 6.62
CA TYR A 122 7.04 -35.11 6.28
C TYR A 122 6.52 -35.68 4.97
N PHE A 123 7.43 -35.98 4.05
CA PHE A 123 7.12 -36.52 2.72
C PHE A 123 7.75 -37.91 2.52
N ASP A 124 6.95 -38.82 1.96
CA ASP A 124 7.49 -40.01 1.33
C ASP A 124 7.97 -39.62 -0.06
N SER A 125 9.27 -39.55 -0.26
CA SER A 125 9.90 -39.23 -1.55
C SER A 125 11.00 -40.23 -1.89
N TYR A 126 11.43 -40.20 -3.15
CA TYR A 126 12.46 -41.07 -3.69
C TYR A 126 13.52 -40.22 -4.37
N ASN A 127 14.78 -40.64 -4.30
CA ASN A 127 15.87 -40.00 -5.03
C ASN A 127 15.84 -40.34 -6.54
N GLU A 128 16.77 -39.81 -7.31
CA GLU A 128 16.89 -40.06 -8.75
C GLU A 128 17.18 -41.55 -9.09
N LEU A 129 17.69 -42.31 -8.14
CA LEU A 129 17.96 -43.75 -8.26
C LEU A 129 16.76 -44.63 -7.86
N GLY A 130 15.65 -44.04 -7.44
CA GLY A 130 14.45 -44.74 -6.98
C GLY A 130 14.54 -45.27 -5.53
N GLU A 131 15.57 -44.86 -4.76
CA GLU A 131 15.70 -45.22 -3.37
C GLU A 131 14.89 -44.27 -2.48
N LYS A 132 14.39 -44.74 -1.35
CA LYS A 132 13.66 -43.90 -0.38
C LYS A 132 14.56 -42.79 0.12
N ALA A 133 14.09 -41.57 0.01
CA ALA A 133 14.74 -40.36 0.49
C ALA A 133 13.69 -39.49 1.22
N PRO A 134 13.31 -39.84 2.46
CA PRO A 134 12.26 -39.13 3.18
C PRO A 134 12.69 -37.69 3.46
N LEU A 135 11.83 -36.77 3.14
CA LEU A 135 12.09 -35.33 3.25
C LEU A 135 11.20 -34.67 4.29
N VAL A 136 11.71 -33.61 4.87
CA VAL A 136 10.95 -32.71 5.75
C VAL A 136 11.05 -31.28 5.22
N LEU A 137 9.91 -30.64 5.08
CA LEU A 137 9.83 -29.20 4.90
C LEU A 137 9.54 -28.58 6.27
N ALA A 138 10.57 -27.98 6.89
CA ALA A 138 10.43 -27.24 8.13
C ALA A 138 10.13 -25.76 7.84
N CYS A 139 8.99 -25.29 8.34
CA CYS A 139 8.54 -23.91 8.21
C CYS A 139 8.63 -23.23 9.59
N GLU A 140 9.68 -22.47 9.79
CA GLU A 140 9.97 -21.74 11.03
C GLU A 140 9.31 -20.37 11.01
N LEU A 141 8.36 -20.10 11.90
CA LEU A 141 7.52 -18.89 11.92
C LEU A 141 7.91 -17.98 13.10
N MET A 142 9.15 -17.46 13.09
CA MET A 142 9.79 -16.78 14.24
C MET A 142 10.10 -15.30 13.98
N GLY A 143 9.20 -14.57 13.32
CA GLY A 143 9.39 -13.16 13.01
C GLY A 143 10.60 -12.92 12.11
N LYS A 144 11.57 -12.13 12.54
CA LYS A 144 12.80 -11.85 11.76
C LYS A 144 13.69 -13.06 11.51
N HIS A 145 13.51 -14.12 12.27
CA HIS A 145 14.25 -15.38 12.14
C HIS A 145 13.46 -16.49 11.43
N SER A 146 12.33 -16.12 10.79
CA SER A 146 11.53 -17.07 10.03
C SER A 146 12.28 -17.61 8.81
N ASN A 147 12.10 -18.92 8.52
CA ASN A 147 12.70 -19.57 7.36
C ASN A 147 11.84 -20.76 6.89
N ILE A 148 12.07 -21.22 5.66
CA ILE A 148 11.52 -22.47 5.13
C ILE A 148 12.70 -23.29 4.66
N ILE A 149 12.85 -24.49 5.20
CA ILE A 149 14.04 -25.35 5.03
C ILE A 149 13.58 -26.72 4.58
N LEU A 150 14.15 -27.22 3.49
CA LEU A 150 13.98 -28.59 3.03
C LEU A 150 15.22 -29.39 3.43
N TYR A 151 15.04 -30.47 4.19
CA TYR A 151 16.13 -31.34 4.57
C TYR A 151 15.74 -32.82 4.47
N ASN A 152 16.73 -33.67 4.33
CA ASN A 152 16.54 -35.13 4.35
C ASN A 152 16.43 -35.61 5.81
N TYR A 153 15.36 -36.35 6.12
CA TYR A 153 15.05 -36.77 7.48
C TYR A 153 16.05 -37.82 8.05
N GLU A 154 16.57 -38.70 7.21
CA GLU A 154 17.48 -39.76 7.65
C GLU A 154 18.91 -39.27 7.84
N THR A 155 19.41 -38.47 6.90
CA THR A 155 20.77 -37.93 6.95
C THR A 155 20.86 -36.63 7.74
N ASN A 156 19.73 -36.01 8.05
CA ASN A 156 19.59 -34.67 8.66
C ASN A 156 20.28 -33.56 7.86
N VAL A 157 20.52 -33.73 6.56
CA VAL A 157 21.22 -32.76 5.70
C VAL A 157 20.22 -31.84 5.01
N ILE A 158 20.47 -30.52 5.09
CA ILE A 158 19.71 -29.49 4.41
C ILE A 158 19.96 -29.58 2.90
N LEU A 159 18.88 -29.67 2.12
CA LEU A 159 18.92 -29.60 0.67
C LEU A 159 18.84 -28.15 0.18
N GLY A 160 18.12 -27.30 0.90
CA GLY A 160 18.02 -25.87 0.62
C GLY A 160 17.08 -25.14 1.55
N SER A 161 17.09 -23.81 1.46
CA SER A 161 16.29 -22.92 2.29
C SER A 161 15.85 -21.67 1.56
N ALA A 162 14.76 -21.05 2.02
CA ALA A 162 14.29 -19.77 1.50
C ALA A 162 15.27 -18.63 1.83
N HIS A 163 15.87 -18.69 3.01
CA HIS A 163 16.90 -17.76 3.47
C HIS A 163 18.17 -18.52 3.86
N HIS A 164 19.26 -18.20 3.17
CA HIS A 164 20.59 -18.66 3.56
C HIS A 164 21.08 -17.86 4.78
N ILE A 165 21.58 -18.57 5.80
CA ILE A 165 22.15 -17.99 7.01
C ILE A 165 23.56 -18.54 7.16
N GLY A 166 24.55 -17.72 6.83
CA GLY A 166 25.95 -18.03 7.04
C GLY A 166 26.44 -17.53 8.41
N PRO A 167 27.71 -17.81 8.73
CA PRO A 167 28.33 -17.46 10.01
C PRO A 167 28.35 -15.95 10.27
N GLU A 168 28.28 -15.13 9.23
CA GLU A 168 28.22 -13.69 9.31
C GLU A 168 26.88 -13.14 9.85
N LYS A 169 25.80 -13.95 9.75
CA LYS A 169 24.43 -13.55 10.16
C LYS A 169 23.98 -14.16 11.47
N SER A 170 24.55 -15.28 11.87
CA SER A 170 24.19 -15.95 13.11
C SER A 170 25.38 -16.66 13.71
N ARG A 171 25.56 -16.49 15.03
CA ARG A 171 26.53 -17.24 15.85
C ARG A 171 25.93 -18.53 16.40
N GLU A 172 24.60 -18.65 16.41
CA GLU A 172 23.87 -19.77 17.04
C GLU A 172 23.75 -20.97 16.10
N ARG A 173 23.45 -20.72 14.82
CA ARG A 173 23.34 -21.78 13.80
C ARG A 173 23.45 -21.23 12.40
N GLU A 174 23.96 -22.06 11.52
CA GLU A 174 23.99 -21.82 10.08
C GLU A 174 22.86 -22.58 9.38
N VAL A 175 22.36 -22.04 8.27
CA VAL A 175 21.34 -22.69 7.42
C VAL A 175 21.77 -22.58 5.96
N ALA A 176 22.37 -23.64 5.46
CA ALA A 176 22.85 -23.75 4.08
C ALA A 176 22.74 -25.19 3.58
N GLY A 177 22.64 -25.37 2.26
CA GLY A 177 22.66 -26.69 1.64
C GLY A 177 23.94 -27.43 1.99
N GLY A 178 23.82 -28.73 2.30
CA GLY A 178 24.93 -29.58 2.72
C GLY A 178 25.22 -29.59 4.23
N LEU A 179 24.71 -28.64 5.01
CA LEU A 179 24.85 -28.60 6.46
C LEU A 179 23.73 -29.39 7.15
N PRO A 180 23.98 -29.87 8.39
CA PRO A 180 22.95 -30.54 9.19
C PRO A 180 21.84 -29.52 9.58
N TYR A 181 20.58 -29.97 9.61
CA TYR A 181 19.49 -29.20 10.16
C TYR A 181 19.54 -29.20 11.69
N ILE A 182 19.67 -28.04 12.28
CA ILE A 182 19.67 -27.82 13.72
C ILE A 182 18.45 -26.97 14.07
N TYR A 183 17.67 -27.41 15.07
CA TYR A 183 16.56 -26.64 15.58
C TYR A 183 17.00 -25.28 16.16
N PRO A 184 16.16 -24.24 16.08
CA PRO A 184 16.42 -23.00 16.80
C PRO A 184 16.61 -23.22 18.30
N PRO A 185 17.43 -22.40 18.99
CA PRO A 185 17.61 -22.50 20.42
C PRO A 185 16.31 -22.27 21.18
N LYS A 186 16.05 -23.11 22.20
CA LYS A 186 14.81 -23.06 23.00
C LYS A 186 15.05 -22.37 24.33
N PRO A 187 14.21 -21.39 24.72
CA PRO A 187 14.20 -20.94 26.10
C PRO A 187 13.70 -22.05 27.03
N LYS A 188 14.33 -22.19 28.20
CA LYS A 188 13.89 -23.14 29.23
C LYS A 188 12.66 -22.55 29.93
N LYS A 189 11.47 -23.02 29.55
CA LYS A 189 10.19 -22.61 30.15
C LYS A 189 9.48 -23.81 30.77
N MET A 190 8.65 -23.53 31.77
CA MET A 190 7.84 -24.52 32.45
C MET A 190 6.64 -24.96 31.61
N ASP A 191 6.15 -26.15 31.88
CA ASP A 191 4.89 -26.64 31.31
C ASP A 191 3.76 -26.41 32.33
N LEU A 192 2.90 -25.45 32.09
CA LEU A 192 1.82 -25.09 33.01
C LEU A 192 0.89 -26.28 33.30
N LEU A 193 0.73 -27.22 32.38
CA LEU A 193 -0.11 -28.39 32.58
C LEU A 193 0.47 -29.38 33.62
N LYS A 194 1.73 -29.18 34.05
CA LYS A 194 2.43 -30.02 35.04
C LYS A 194 2.57 -29.33 36.40
N ILE A 195 2.07 -28.12 36.54
CA ILE A 195 2.14 -27.31 37.76
C ILE A 195 0.76 -27.27 38.40
N SER A 196 0.70 -27.50 39.71
CA SER A 196 -0.54 -27.32 40.48
C SER A 196 -0.92 -25.87 40.67
N GLU A 197 -2.18 -25.60 40.95
CA GLU A 197 -2.67 -24.26 41.26
C GLU A 197 -1.93 -23.60 42.45
N ALA A 198 -1.60 -24.40 43.49
CA ALA A 198 -0.88 -23.94 44.67
C ALA A 198 0.56 -23.50 44.30
N GLU A 199 1.27 -24.29 43.48
CA GLU A 199 2.60 -23.91 42.99
C GLU A 199 2.54 -22.68 42.10
N PHE A 200 1.54 -22.58 41.20
CA PHE A 200 1.33 -21.42 40.37
C PHE A 200 1.13 -20.15 41.21
N TYR A 201 0.28 -20.25 42.24
CA TYR A 201 0.02 -19.14 43.19
C TYR A 201 1.31 -18.72 43.90
N THR A 202 2.08 -19.67 44.40
CA THR A 202 3.34 -19.40 45.14
C THR A 202 4.33 -18.67 44.20
N HIS A 203 4.44 -19.11 42.94
CA HIS A 203 5.31 -18.46 41.97
C HIS A 203 4.85 -17.03 41.65
N THR A 204 3.54 -16.73 41.61
CA THR A 204 3.05 -15.37 41.36
C THR A 204 3.44 -14.38 42.47
N MET A 205 3.60 -14.81 43.71
CA MET A 205 3.97 -13.93 44.83
C MET A 205 5.41 -13.38 44.77
N ALA A 206 6.29 -14.00 43.94
CA ALA A 206 7.70 -13.62 43.82
C ALA A 206 8.03 -12.86 42.51
N ILE A 207 7.03 -12.31 41.82
CA ILE A 207 7.22 -11.75 40.48
C ILE A 207 7.74 -10.30 40.54
N PRO A 208 8.86 -9.99 39.84
CA PRO A 208 9.38 -8.62 39.75
C PRO A 208 8.77 -7.81 38.61
N SER A 209 7.99 -8.45 37.69
CA SER A 209 7.39 -7.86 36.48
C SER A 209 5.87 -7.89 36.52
N THR A 210 5.21 -7.44 35.45
CA THR A 210 3.75 -7.60 35.32
C THR A 210 3.40 -9.07 35.04
N ILE A 211 2.21 -9.50 35.48
CA ILE A 211 1.80 -10.91 35.42
C ILE A 211 1.78 -11.49 33.99
N ASN A 212 1.40 -10.68 32.99
CA ASN A 212 1.40 -11.11 31.58
C ASN A 212 2.83 -11.33 31.05
N VAL A 213 3.78 -10.47 31.43
CA VAL A 213 5.20 -10.64 31.05
C VAL A 213 5.76 -11.90 31.72
N TRP A 214 5.49 -12.10 33.01
CA TRP A 214 5.90 -13.29 33.72
C TRP A 214 5.33 -14.58 33.11
N LEU A 215 4.03 -14.63 32.77
CA LEU A 215 3.43 -15.77 32.08
C LEU A 215 4.15 -16.08 30.77
N ASN A 216 4.43 -15.05 29.97
CA ASN A 216 5.14 -15.26 28.71
C ASN A 216 6.58 -15.75 28.91
N GLU A 217 7.30 -15.26 29.90
CA GLU A 217 8.70 -15.62 30.13
C GLU A 217 8.88 -17.02 30.73
N ASN A 218 7.93 -17.46 31.56
CA ASN A 218 8.06 -18.67 32.33
C ASN A 218 7.31 -19.89 31.78
N PHE A 219 6.28 -19.70 30.94
CA PHE A 219 5.45 -20.82 30.48
C PHE A 219 5.50 -21.02 28.96
N ASN A 220 5.55 -22.31 28.56
CA ASN A 220 5.46 -22.70 27.16
C ASN A 220 4.06 -22.45 26.61
N TYR A 221 3.95 -22.18 25.31
CA TYR A 221 2.73 -21.86 24.56
C TYR A 221 2.04 -20.55 24.95
N ILE A 222 2.48 -19.85 25.99
CA ILE A 222 1.90 -18.58 26.41
C ILE A 222 2.72 -17.42 25.82
N SER A 223 2.26 -16.86 24.71
CA SER A 223 2.80 -15.62 24.15
C SER A 223 2.39 -14.41 25.00
N LEU A 224 3.09 -13.29 24.85
CA LEU A 224 2.71 -12.05 25.54
C LEU A 224 1.30 -11.59 25.16
N ALA A 225 0.89 -11.83 23.92
CA ALA A 225 -0.47 -11.55 23.44
C ALA A 225 -1.49 -12.40 24.20
N LEU A 226 -1.33 -13.73 24.18
CA LEU A 226 -2.22 -14.63 24.89
C LEU A 226 -2.25 -14.35 26.40
N ALA A 227 -1.10 -14.11 27.02
CA ALA A 227 -1.02 -13.75 28.43
C ALA A 227 -1.83 -12.49 28.76
N THR A 228 -1.76 -11.48 27.89
CA THR A 228 -2.54 -10.25 28.06
C THR A 228 -4.04 -10.49 27.87
N GLU A 229 -4.43 -11.34 26.91
CA GLU A 229 -5.83 -11.74 26.69
C GLU A 229 -6.38 -12.53 27.90
N LEU A 230 -5.61 -13.46 28.44
CA LEU A 230 -5.97 -14.22 29.65
C LEU A 230 -6.18 -13.30 30.86
N CYS A 231 -5.29 -12.32 31.07
CA CYS A 231 -5.44 -11.33 32.14
C CYS A 231 -6.71 -10.51 31.95
N LYS A 232 -7.01 -10.03 30.74
CA LYS A 232 -8.24 -9.27 30.47
C LYS A 232 -9.50 -10.10 30.67
N ALA A 233 -9.49 -11.36 30.24
CA ALA A 233 -10.61 -12.27 30.41
C ALA A 233 -10.91 -12.61 31.89
N THR A 234 -9.92 -12.42 32.77
CA THR A 234 -10.04 -12.61 34.23
C THR A 234 -10.08 -11.28 35.00
N GLU A 235 -10.35 -10.18 34.31
CA GLU A 235 -10.50 -8.84 34.88
C GLU A 235 -9.27 -8.36 35.67
N ILE A 236 -8.06 -8.77 35.25
CA ILE A 236 -6.78 -8.29 35.78
C ILE A 236 -6.32 -7.12 34.92
N ASP A 237 -6.21 -5.93 35.52
CA ASP A 237 -5.67 -4.73 34.88
C ASP A 237 -4.15 -4.71 35.02
N ILE A 238 -3.45 -5.10 33.94
CA ILE A 238 -1.99 -5.18 33.90
C ILE A 238 -1.27 -3.83 34.02
N GLU A 239 -1.97 -2.71 33.88
CA GLU A 239 -1.41 -1.35 34.02
C GLU A 239 -1.57 -0.81 35.43
N LYS A 240 -2.62 -1.20 36.14
CA LYS A 240 -2.97 -0.68 37.47
C LYS A 240 -2.72 -1.66 38.60
N ASP A 241 -2.93 -2.97 38.31
CA ASP A 241 -2.87 -3.97 39.36
C ASP A 241 -1.40 -4.38 39.61
N LYS A 242 -0.85 -3.92 40.74
CA LYS A 242 0.38 -4.53 41.26
C LYS A 242 0.06 -5.96 41.68
N ILE A 243 0.94 -6.91 41.43
CA ILE A 243 0.72 -8.34 41.65
C ILE A 243 0.26 -8.64 43.10
N ILE A 244 0.82 -7.93 44.08
CA ILE A 244 0.44 -8.05 45.50
C ILE A 244 -1.02 -7.63 45.76
N ALA A 245 -1.61 -6.81 44.89
CA ALA A 245 -2.98 -6.33 44.99
C ALA A 245 -4.00 -7.20 44.25
N ILE A 246 -3.56 -8.18 43.46
CA ILE A 246 -4.44 -9.09 42.74
C ILE A 246 -5.02 -10.11 43.72
N SER A 247 -6.34 -10.22 43.78
CA SER A 247 -6.98 -11.18 44.65
C SER A 247 -6.62 -12.64 44.29
N ARG A 248 -6.56 -13.51 45.29
CA ARG A 248 -6.31 -14.95 45.10
C ARG A 248 -7.31 -15.57 44.15
N GLU A 249 -8.55 -15.13 44.17
CA GLU A 249 -9.62 -15.58 43.28
C GLU A 249 -9.30 -15.27 41.82
N LYS A 250 -8.85 -14.05 41.49
CA LYS A 250 -8.46 -13.68 40.13
C LYS A 250 -7.25 -14.49 39.63
N ILE A 251 -6.29 -14.75 40.50
CA ILE A 251 -5.12 -15.60 40.17
C ILE A 251 -5.57 -17.05 39.92
N SER A 252 -6.49 -17.58 40.72
CA SER A 252 -7.09 -18.91 40.52
C SER A 252 -7.84 -18.97 39.17
N ASN A 253 -8.68 -17.99 38.88
CA ASN A 253 -9.41 -17.89 37.64
C ASN A 253 -8.46 -17.81 36.43
N LEU A 254 -7.36 -17.06 36.53
CA LEU A 254 -6.33 -16.96 35.51
C LEU A 254 -5.66 -18.31 35.26
N TYR A 255 -5.28 -19.05 36.33
CA TYR A 255 -4.70 -20.38 36.22
C TYR A 255 -5.65 -21.35 35.51
N HIS A 256 -6.90 -21.44 35.97
CA HIS A 256 -7.89 -22.35 35.38
C HIS A 256 -8.21 -22.01 33.93
N LEU A 257 -8.33 -20.73 33.58
CA LEU A 257 -8.55 -20.28 32.21
C LEU A 257 -7.33 -20.62 31.33
N ALA A 258 -6.12 -20.37 31.80
CA ALA A 258 -4.89 -20.70 31.08
C ALA A 258 -4.77 -22.21 30.85
N VAL A 259 -5.02 -23.04 31.87
CA VAL A 259 -4.99 -24.52 31.77
C VAL A 259 -6.03 -25.02 30.75
N LYS A 260 -7.28 -24.53 30.81
CA LYS A 260 -8.34 -24.87 29.83
C LYS A 260 -7.93 -24.50 28.41
N THR A 261 -7.37 -23.30 28.24
CA THR A 261 -6.90 -22.81 26.95
C THR A 261 -5.79 -23.70 26.39
N LEU A 262 -4.80 -24.07 27.21
CA LEU A 262 -3.71 -24.96 26.80
C LEU A 262 -4.16 -26.41 26.52
N LYS A 263 -5.22 -26.87 27.15
CA LYS A 263 -5.90 -28.13 26.85
C LYS A 263 -6.78 -28.06 25.61
N LEU A 264 -6.86 -26.89 24.97
CA LEU A 264 -7.71 -26.61 23.82
C LEU A 264 -9.21 -26.71 24.08
N GLU A 265 -9.58 -26.52 25.35
CA GLU A 265 -10.97 -26.48 25.82
C GLU A 265 -11.50 -25.03 25.73
N ASN A 266 -12.78 -24.86 25.41
CA ASN A 266 -13.47 -23.55 25.37
C ASN A 266 -12.82 -22.51 24.43
N LEU A 267 -12.21 -22.95 23.32
CA LEU A 267 -11.72 -22.04 22.31
C LEU A 267 -12.88 -21.34 21.60
N ASN A 268 -12.72 -20.04 21.38
CA ASN A 268 -13.70 -19.20 20.67
C ASN A 268 -12.99 -18.34 19.63
N PRO A 269 -12.56 -18.93 18.49
CA PRO A 269 -11.87 -18.19 17.45
C PRO A 269 -12.70 -16.98 17.00
N SER A 270 -12.13 -15.81 17.11
CA SER A 270 -12.82 -14.56 16.84
C SER A 270 -11.90 -13.55 16.17
N ILE A 271 -12.48 -12.66 15.36
CA ILE A 271 -11.78 -11.55 14.72
C ILE A 271 -12.50 -10.24 15.05
N SER A 272 -11.78 -9.16 15.27
CA SER A 272 -12.42 -7.86 15.45
C SER A 272 -13.10 -7.42 14.15
N LYS A 273 -14.21 -6.68 14.24
CA LYS A 273 -14.99 -6.23 13.07
C LYS A 273 -14.13 -5.44 12.08
N ASP A 274 -13.16 -4.67 12.56
CA ASP A 274 -12.19 -3.93 11.74
C ASP A 274 -11.03 -4.79 11.22
N LYS A 275 -11.02 -6.11 11.50
CA LYS A 275 -10.01 -7.11 11.11
C LYS A 275 -8.58 -6.78 11.55
N LYS A 276 -8.42 -5.99 12.61
CA LYS A 276 -7.10 -5.63 13.15
C LYS A 276 -6.62 -6.55 14.26
N LEU A 277 -7.52 -7.30 14.88
CA LEU A 277 -7.25 -8.19 16.01
C LEU A 277 -7.89 -9.56 15.76
N PHE A 278 -7.27 -10.61 16.29
CA PHE A 278 -7.89 -11.92 16.41
C PHE A 278 -7.60 -12.51 17.80
N SER A 279 -8.43 -13.43 18.26
CA SER A 279 -8.25 -14.14 19.51
C SER A 279 -8.77 -15.58 19.40
N LEU A 280 -8.15 -16.49 20.18
CA LEU A 280 -8.62 -17.85 20.37
C LEU A 280 -9.59 -18.01 21.54
N ILE A 281 -9.70 -16.99 22.41
CA ILE A 281 -10.53 -17.02 23.62
C ILE A 281 -11.51 -15.85 23.60
N SER A 282 -12.59 -15.98 24.38
CA SER A 282 -13.53 -14.86 24.56
C SER A 282 -12.90 -13.80 25.44
N ILE A 283 -12.86 -12.55 24.95
CA ILE A 283 -12.34 -11.40 25.68
C ILE A 283 -13.51 -10.44 25.96
N ASN A 284 -13.69 -10.09 27.22
CA ASN A 284 -14.59 -9.01 27.61
C ASN A 284 -13.91 -7.66 27.33
N SER A 285 -14.38 -6.94 26.30
CA SER A 285 -13.81 -5.66 25.88
C SER A 285 -14.84 -4.86 25.09
N ASP A 286 -14.62 -3.55 24.96
CA ASP A 286 -15.44 -2.64 24.14
C ASP A 286 -15.29 -2.89 22.63
N ILE A 287 -14.47 -3.87 22.25
CA ILE A 287 -14.23 -4.24 20.84
C ILE A 287 -15.33 -5.18 20.38
N GLU A 288 -15.94 -4.87 19.25
CA GLU A 288 -16.92 -5.73 18.61
C GLU A 288 -16.21 -6.92 17.93
N TRP A 289 -16.48 -8.14 18.44
CA TRP A 289 -15.89 -9.39 17.96
C TRP A 289 -16.87 -10.17 17.09
N GLN A 290 -16.36 -10.69 15.97
CA GLN A 290 -17.07 -11.63 15.11
C GLN A 290 -16.49 -13.03 15.35
N LYS A 291 -17.33 -13.96 15.80
CA LYS A 291 -16.97 -15.38 15.95
C LYS A 291 -16.76 -16.02 14.58
N ILE A 292 -15.71 -16.84 14.46
CA ILE A 292 -15.34 -17.56 13.24
C ILE A 292 -15.39 -19.06 13.52
N ASN A 293 -15.89 -19.84 12.56
CA ASN A 293 -16.16 -21.27 12.76
C ASN A 293 -14.90 -22.15 12.86
N SER A 294 -13.74 -21.71 12.37
CA SER A 294 -12.50 -22.46 12.43
C SER A 294 -11.30 -21.53 12.62
N VAL A 295 -10.22 -22.05 13.24
CA VAL A 295 -8.97 -21.30 13.39
C VAL A 295 -8.31 -21.06 12.04
N ASN A 296 -8.41 -22.00 11.11
CA ASN A 296 -7.92 -21.78 9.75
C ASN A 296 -8.61 -20.61 9.06
N SER A 297 -9.94 -20.52 9.11
CA SER A 297 -10.68 -19.39 8.52
C SER A 297 -10.34 -18.07 9.21
N MET A 298 -10.18 -18.07 10.53
CA MET A 298 -9.76 -16.89 11.29
C MET A 298 -8.37 -16.39 10.84
N VAL A 299 -7.40 -17.29 10.75
CA VAL A 299 -6.03 -16.99 10.32
C VAL A 299 -6.00 -16.52 8.88
N ASP A 300 -6.71 -17.20 7.98
CA ASP A 300 -6.81 -16.86 6.55
C ASP A 300 -7.43 -15.46 6.36
N LEU A 301 -8.54 -15.15 7.03
CA LEU A 301 -9.19 -13.84 6.97
C LEU A 301 -8.30 -12.73 7.53
N TYR A 302 -7.72 -12.93 8.72
CA TYR A 302 -6.91 -11.92 9.39
C TYR A 302 -5.64 -11.61 8.60
N PHE A 303 -4.82 -12.62 8.27
CA PHE A 303 -3.56 -12.40 7.58
C PHE A 303 -3.75 -12.05 6.11
N GLY A 304 -4.83 -12.54 5.48
CA GLY A 304 -5.23 -12.10 4.15
C GLY A 304 -5.52 -10.61 4.11
N TYR A 305 -6.24 -10.09 5.10
CA TYR A 305 -6.47 -8.65 5.22
C TYR A 305 -5.17 -7.85 5.44
N GLN A 306 -4.24 -8.34 6.28
CA GLN A 306 -2.93 -7.70 6.49
C GLN A 306 -2.11 -7.69 5.19
N TYR A 307 -2.09 -8.81 4.46
CA TYR A 307 -1.43 -8.92 3.15
C TYR A 307 -1.98 -7.90 2.15
N TYR A 308 -3.31 -7.84 2.02
CA TYR A 308 -3.98 -6.88 1.14
C TYR A 308 -3.62 -5.44 1.51
N ARG A 309 -3.65 -5.10 2.78
CA ARG A 309 -3.35 -3.76 3.29
C ARG A 309 -1.90 -3.35 3.03
N ASP A 310 -0.97 -4.28 3.23
CA ASP A 310 0.46 -4.04 2.94
C ASP A 310 0.70 -3.87 1.44
N ALA A 311 0.05 -4.69 0.60
CA ALA A 311 0.14 -4.57 -0.85
C ALA A 311 -0.46 -3.25 -1.35
N PHE A 312 -1.61 -2.85 -0.82
CA PHE A 312 -2.24 -1.56 -1.10
C PHE A 312 -1.34 -0.40 -0.72
N THR A 313 -0.83 -0.38 0.52
CA THR A 313 0.02 0.71 1.04
C THR A 313 1.32 0.83 0.23
N ARG A 314 1.93 -0.30 -0.11
CA ARG A 314 3.16 -0.33 -0.94
C ARG A 314 2.92 0.23 -2.33
N LEU A 315 1.86 -0.22 -3.02
CA LEU A 315 1.52 0.25 -4.37
C LEU A 315 1.18 1.74 -4.35
N LYS A 316 0.39 2.19 -3.37
CA LYS A 316 0.03 3.60 -3.17
C LYS A 316 1.27 4.47 -2.96
N SER A 317 2.19 4.05 -2.10
CA SER A 317 3.43 4.77 -1.83
C SER A 317 4.37 4.82 -3.04
N GLU A 318 4.48 3.71 -3.80
CA GLU A 318 5.25 3.65 -5.05
C GLU A 318 4.73 4.67 -6.07
N LEU A 319 3.42 4.65 -6.34
CA LEU A 319 2.80 5.55 -7.30
C LEU A 319 2.92 7.03 -6.88
N LEU A 320 2.69 7.34 -5.60
CA LEU A 320 2.86 8.69 -5.07
C LEU A 320 4.29 9.20 -5.21
N THR A 321 5.29 8.35 -4.97
CA THR A 321 6.71 8.73 -5.11
C THR A 321 7.03 9.12 -6.56
N ILE A 322 6.52 8.34 -7.52
CA ILE A 322 6.73 8.61 -8.96
C ILE A 322 6.03 9.92 -9.36
N ILE A 323 4.76 10.08 -9.01
CA ILE A 323 3.98 11.26 -9.39
C ILE A 323 4.55 12.55 -8.77
N LYS A 324 4.92 12.53 -7.49
CA LYS A 324 5.55 13.69 -6.83
C LYS A 324 6.87 14.09 -7.49
N LYS A 325 7.64 13.12 -7.97
CA LYS A 325 8.88 13.40 -8.73
C LYS A 325 8.58 14.10 -10.05
N GLU A 326 7.58 13.63 -10.81
CA GLU A 326 7.20 14.26 -12.09
C GLU A 326 6.57 15.65 -11.87
N ILE A 327 5.70 15.84 -10.86
CA ILE A 327 5.15 17.14 -10.47
C ILE A 327 6.28 18.14 -10.16
N LYS A 328 7.29 17.72 -9.38
CA LYS A 328 8.45 18.57 -9.06
C LYS A 328 9.20 19.00 -10.32
N LYS A 329 9.38 18.09 -11.27
CA LYS A 329 10.03 18.36 -12.55
C LYS A 329 9.24 19.35 -13.40
N GLU A 330 7.93 19.19 -13.52
CA GLU A 330 7.08 20.10 -14.29
C GLU A 330 6.98 21.49 -13.62
N LYS A 331 6.91 21.56 -12.26
CA LYS A 331 6.97 22.85 -11.52
C LYS A 331 8.29 23.59 -11.76
N ALA A 332 9.41 22.87 -11.87
CA ALA A 332 10.70 23.48 -12.21
C ALA A 332 10.71 24.05 -13.64
N LYS A 333 10.16 23.32 -14.62
CA LYS A 333 10.00 23.82 -16.00
C LYS A 333 9.12 25.05 -16.05
N LEU A 334 7.97 25.02 -15.35
CA LEU A 334 7.04 26.15 -15.27
C LEU A 334 7.74 27.40 -14.73
N SER A 335 8.49 27.27 -13.64
CA SER A 335 9.28 28.36 -13.06
C SER A 335 10.32 28.91 -14.05
N GLN A 336 11.01 28.03 -14.79
CA GLN A 336 12.00 28.44 -15.79
C GLN A 336 11.35 29.20 -16.96
N HIS A 337 10.21 28.71 -17.45
CA HIS A 337 9.48 29.40 -18.53
C HIS A 337 8.93 30.76 -18.11
N LYS A 338 8.43 30.90 -16.85
CA LYS A 338 8.03 32.19 -16.29
C LYS A 338 9.21 33.17 -16.24
N LYS A 339 10.38 32.74 -15.75
CA LYS A 339 11.59 33.60 -15.74
C LYS A 339 12.02 34.02 -17.15
N ASN A 340 11.89 33.14 -18.14
CA ASN A 340 12.20 33.50 -19.53
C ASN A 340 11.25 34.56 -20.09
N LEU A 341 9.98 34.57 -19.69
CA LEU A 341 9.03 35.61 -20.05
C LEU A 341 9.38 36.94 -19.37
N GLU A 342 9.69 36.94 -18.08
CA GLU A 342 10.14 38.14 -17.35
C GLU A 342 11.44 38.73 -17.92
N SER A 343 12.24 37.93 -18.61
CA SER A 343 13.48 38.39 -19.25
C SER A 343 13.23 39.13 -20.57
N GLU A 344 11.99 39.20 -21.08
CA GLU A 344 11.63 39.91 -22.33
C GLU A 344 11.86 41.43 -22.19
N GLU A 345 11.53 42.02 -21.03
CA GLU A 345 11.80 43.43 -20.74
C GLU A 345 13.30 43.74 -20.73
N LYS A 346 14.12 42.79 -20.19
CA LYS A 346 15.59 42.91 -20.23
C LYS A 346 16.14 42.77 -21.65
N ALA A 347 15.47 41.97 -22.50
CA ALA A 347 15.87 41.82 -23.89
C ALA A 347 15.81 43.16 -24.63
N GLU A 348 14.77 43.95 -24.42
CA GLU A 348 14.63 45.24 -25.08
C GLU A 348 15.73 46.22 -24.66
N LYS A 349 16.14 46.22 -23.37
CA LYS A 349 17.30 46.98 -22.92
C LYS A 349 18.61 46.57 -23.61
N TYR A 350 18.80 45.26 -23.87
CA TYR A 350 19.99 44.81 -24.62
C TYR A 350 19.97 45.34 -26.07
N ARG A 351 18.82 45.41 -26.72
CA ARG A 351 18.70 46.03 -28.04
C ARG A 351 19.08 47.52 -27.99
N GLN A 352 18.49 48.23 -27.05
CA GLN A 352 18.81 49.66 -26.84
C GLN A 352 20.27 49.91 -26.61
N TYR A 353 20.94 49.11 -25.74
CA TYR A 353 22.37 49.23 -25.51
C TYR A 353 23.22 48.93 -26.74
N ALA A 354 22.82 47.94 -27.56
CA ALA A 354 23.49 47.64 -28.81
C ALA A 354 23.37 48.79 -29.81
N ASP A 355 22.15 49.38 -29.95
CA ASP A 355 21.87 50.52 -30.84
C ASP A 355 22.66 51.77 -30.39
N ILE A 356 22.69 52.07 -29.08
CA ILE A 356 23.45 53.19 -28.49
C ILE A 356 24.95 53.03 -28.74
N ILE A 357 25.51 51.81 -28.53
CA ILE A 357 26.90 51.51 -28.82
C ILE A 357 27.19 51.71 -30.31
N MET A 358 26.35 51.22 -31.21
CA MET A 358 26.52 51.36 -32.66
C MET A 358 26.49 52.78 -33.12
N ALA A 359 25.63 53.62 -32.54
CA ALA A 359 25.54 55.06 -32.85
C ALA A 359 26.75 55.86 -32.35
N ASN A 360 27.51 55.34 -31.34
CA ASN A 360 28.60 56.05 -30.69
C ASN A 360 29.95 55.31 -30.74
N LEU A 361 30.19 54.49 -31.78
CA LEU A 361 31.44 53.69 -31.88
C LEU A 361 32.70 54.52 -31.76
N HIS A 362 32.68 55.78 -32.21
CA HIS A 362 33.81 56.71 -32.17
C HIS A 362 34.13 57.28 -30.78
N LYS A 363 33.22 57.10 -29.80
CA LYS A 363 33.41 57.53 -28.41
C LYS A 363 33.92 56.39 -27.48
N ILE A 364 34.07 55.19 -27.98
CA ILE A 364 34.42 54.00 -27.18
C ILE A 364 35.84 53.58 -27.50
N TYR A 365 36.72 53.62 -26.51
CA TYR A 365 38.13 53.23 -26.64
C TYR A 365 38.39 51.79 -26.27
N PRO A 366 39.34 51.12 -26.88
CA PRO A 366 39.72 49.76 -26.51
C PRO A 366 40.14 49.62 -25.05
N GLY A 367 39.70 48.56 -24.39
CA GLY A 367 40.07 48.27 -22.98
C GLY A 367 39.14 48.88 -21.93
N GLN A 368 38.09 49.63 -22.34
CA GLN A 368 37.09 50.12 -21.38
C GLN A 368 36.17 48.99 -20.92
N ASP A 369 35.87 48.96 -19.61
CA ASP A 369 34.90 48.06 -19.00
C ASP A 369 33.46 48.60 -18.97
N SER A 370 33.31 49.90 -19.11
CA SER A 370 32.01 50.61 -19.17
C SER A 370 32.13 51.91 -19.96
N VAL A 371 31.02 52.41 -20.44
CA VAL A 371 30.90 53.71 -21.11
C VAL A 371 29.60 54.39 -20.75
N GLU A 372 29.66 55.69 -20.49
CA GLU A 372 28.47 56.54 -20.33
C GLU A 372 28.12 57.19 -21.68
N LEU A 373 26.93 56.93 -22.20
CA LEU A 373 26.46 57.46 -23.48
C LEU A 373 25.04 58.00 -23.30
N ILE A 374 24.63 58.91 -24.18
CA ILE A 374 23.28 59.51 -24.19
C ILE A 374 22.32 58.52 -24.84
N SER A 375 21.24 58.19 -24.15
CA SER A 375 20.18 57.29 -24.61
C SER A 375 19.15 58.08 -25.39
N PHE A 376 19.04 57.85 -26.67
CA PHE A 376 17.96 58.40 -27.52
C PHE A 376 16.62 57.66 -27.37
N TYR A 377 16.54 56.72 -26.42
CA TYR A 377 15.30 56.00 -26.03
C TYR A 377 14.68 56.56 -24.75
N GLU A 378 15.45 57.29 -23.91
CA GLU A 378 15.01 57.81 -22.62
C GLU A 378 15.30 59.33 -22.53
N ASP A 379 14.62 60.13 -23.30
CA ASP A 379 14.66 61.61 -23.29
C ASP A 379 16.09 62.17 -23.12
N ASP A 380 17.04 61.62 -23.88
CA ASP A 380 18.47 62.00 -23.87
C ASP A 380 19.17 61.91 -22.50
N GLN A 381 18.68 61.04 -21.63
CA GLN A 381 19.34 60.77 -20.36
C GLN A 381 20.62 59.95 -20.53
N PRO A 382 21.66 60.21 -19.70
CA PRO A 382 22.90 59.41 -19.71
C PRO A 382 22.62 57.97 -19.22
N VAL A 383 23.14 56.99 -19.96
CA VAL A 383 23.09 55.58 -19.62
C VAL A 383 24.49 54.98 -19.55
N VAL A 384 24.79 54.23 -18.48
CA VAL A 384 26.07 53.52 -18.32
C VAL A 384 25.91 52.10 -18.88
N ILE A 385 26.70 51.78 -19.90
CA ILE A 385 26.67 50.48 -20.57
C ILE A 385 27.95 49.71 -20.24
N GLN A 386 27.83 48.49 -19.73
CA GLN A 386 28.93 47.59 -19.43
C GLN A 386 29.54 46.99 -20.70
N LEU A 387 30.82 47.12 -20.88
CA LEU A 387 31.57 46.61 -22.03
C LEU A 387 32.46 45.45 -21.60
N ASP A 388 32.86 44.62 -22.55
CA ASP A 388 33.89 43.62 -22.39
C ASP A 388 35.20 44.25 -22.89
N PRO A 389 36.20 44.51 -21.99
CA PRO A 389 37.43 45.21 -22.36
C PRO A 389 38.26 44.44 -23.40
N ALA A 390 38.09 43.11 -23.51
CA ALA A 390 38.79 42.29 -24.49
C ALA A 390 38.19 42.36 -25.91
N LYS A 391 37.08 43.10 -26.07
CA LYS A 391 36.32 43.21 -27.35
C LYS A 391 36.35 44.62 -27.91
N SER A 392 36.35 44.70 -29.23
CA SER A 392 36.14 46.00 -29.90
C SER A 392 34.73 46.54 -29.65
N SER A 393 34.54 47.87 -29.85
CA SER A 393 33.24 48.53 -29.71
C SER A 393 32.14 47.81 -30.52
N ASN A 394 32.43 47.45 -31.78
CA ASN A 394 31.51 46.74 -32.64
C ASN A 394 31.21 45.30 -32.12
N ALA A 395 32.24 44.61 -31.58
CA ALA A 395 32.05 43.29 -31.02
C ALA A 395 31.19 43.31 -29.71
N ASN A 396 31.28 44.38 -28.93
CA ASN A 396 30.43 44.64 -27.77
C ASN A 396 28.97 44.90 -28.19
N ALA A 397 28.71 45.70 -29.22
CA ALA A 397 27.37 45.87 -29.77
C ALA A 397 26.77 44.53 -30.26
N GLN A 398 27.56 43.77 -31.03
CA GLN A 398 27.14 42.43 -31.49
C GLN A 398 26.85 41.47 -30.33
N ARG A 399 27.62 41.55 -29.21
CA ARG A 399 27.33 40.79 -28.00
C ARG A 399 25.95 41.11 -27.44
N TYR A 400 25.59 42.39 -27.34
CA TYR A 400 24.27 42.81 -26.86
C TYR A 400 23.13 42.39 -27.83
N TYR A 401 23.31 42.47 -29.15
CA TYR A 401 22.37 41.91 -30.11
C TYR A 401 22.21 40.40 -29.98
N LYS A 402 23.28 39.65 -29.72
CA LYS A 402 23.16 38.23 -29.44
C LYS A 402 22.38 37.94 -28.16
N LEU A 403 22.59 38.72 -27.09
CA LEU A 403 21.82 38.61 -25.85
C LEU A 403 20.33 38.91 -26.07
N TYR A 404 20.01 39.98 -26.82
CA TYR A 404 18.65 40.31 -27.26
C TYR A 404 17.99 39.16 -28.00
N ASN A 405 18.62 38.67 -29.07
CA ASN A 405 18.07 37.60 -29.89
C ASN A 405 17.88 36.30 -29.08
N LYS A 406 18.80 35.99 -28.20
CA LYS A 406 18.69 34.82 -27.31
C LYS A 406 17.50 34.96 -26.36
N ALA A 407 17.33 36.09 -25.69
CA ALA A 407 16.25 36.34 -24.75
C ALA A 407 14.89 36.37 -25.46
N LYS A 408 14.77 37.07 -26.60
CA LYS A 408 13.53 37.14 -27.43
C LYS A 408 13.11 35.75 -27.92
N THR A 409 14.06 34.93 -28.39
CA THR A 409 13.78 33.55 -28.83
C THR A 409 13.32 32.69 -27.68
N ALA A 410 13.99 32.79 -26.51
CA ALA A 410 13.62 32.07 -25.31
C ALA A 410 12.23 32.44 -24.80
N SER A 411 11.86 33.75 -24.80
CA SER A 411 10.53 34.23 -24.43
C SER A 411 9.45 33.66 -25.37
N ARG A 412 9.66 33.75 -26.68
CA ARG A 412 8.70 33.24 -27.68
C ARG A 412 8.45 31.74 -27.52
N ILE A 413 9.49 30.94 -27.33
CA ILE A 413 9.38 29.50 -27.09
C ILE A 413 8.67 29.23 -25.77
N SER A 414 9.05 29.95 -24.71
CA SER A 414 8.48 29.77 -23.37
C SER A 414 7.00 30.09 -23.30
N ARG A 415 6.52 31.09 -24.06
CA ARG A 415 5.09 31.48 -24.15
C ARG A 415 4.25 30.31 -24.68
N ASN A 416 4.74 29.59 -25.69
CA ASN A 416 4.03 28.45 -26.28
C ASN A 416 4.10 27.22 -25.37
N LEU A 417 5.22 26.98 -24.68
CA LEU A 417 5.41 25.81 -23.82
C LEU A 417 4.74 25.97 -22.45
N LEU A 418 4.51 27.21 -21.99
CA LEU A 418 3.93 27.46 -20.67
C LEU A 418 2.55 26.84 -20.51
N ILE A 419 1.70 26.94 -21.55
CA ILE A 419 0.36 26.34 -21.56
C ILE A 419 0.47 24.82 -21.46
N GLN A 420 1.33 24.21 -22.28
CA GLN A 420 1.52 22.74 -22.29
C GLN A 420 2.05 22.22 -20.94
N VAL A 421 3.01 22.93 -20.33
CA VAL A 421 3.55 22.55 -19.02
C VAL A 421 2.51 22.72 -17.92
N GLN A 422 1.66 23.75 -18.00
CA GLN A 422 0.58 23.95 -17.03
C GLN A 422 -0.47 22.84 -17.16
N ASP A 423 -0.86 22.45 -18.37
CA ASP A 423 -1.81 21.36 -18.61
C ASP A 423 -1.25 20.01 -18.13
N GLU A 424 0.04 19.75 -18.36
CA GLU A 424 0.72 18.56 -17.85
C GLU A 424 0.72 18.53 -16.33
N LEU A 425 1.03 19.66 -15.70
CA LEU A 425 1.03 19.79 -14.24
C LEU A 425 -0.36 19.54 -13.65
N ASN A 426 -1.41 20.15 -14.22
CA ASN A 426 -2.79 19.96 -13.79
C ASN A 426 -3.19 18.48 -13.90
N TYR A 427 -2.81 17.80 -14.98
CA TYR A 427 -3.06 16.37 -15.15
C TYR A 427 -2.36 15.53 -14.09
N LEU A 428 -1.07 15.77 -13.81
CA LEU A 428 -0.33 15.03 -12.78
C LEU A 428 -0.90 15.26 -11.37
N GLU A 429 -1.35 16.48 -11.08
CA GLU A 429 -1.99 16.81 -9.80
C GLU A 429 -3.35 16.10 -9.66
N THR A 430 -4.13 15.95 -10.75
CA THR A 430 -5.35 15.12 -10.75
C THR A 430 -5.05 13.66 -10.44
N ILE A 431 -3.97 13.10 -10.98
CA ILE A 431 -3.53 11.73 -10.67
C ILE A 431 -3.10 11.62 -9.21
N GLU A 432 -2.37 12.60 -8.66
CA GLU A 432 -2.01 12.59 -7.23
C GLU A 432 -3.25 12.55 -6.33
N VAL A 433 -4.26 13.34 -6.64
CA VAL A 433 -5.56 13.31 -5.94
C VAL A 433 -6.21 11.93 -6.06
N SER A 434 -6.26 11.36 -7.27
CA SER A 434 -6.84 10.03 -7.52
C SER A 434 -6.13 8.93 -6.72
N ILE A 435 -4.79 8.95 -6.63
CA ILE A 435 -4.04 7.98 -5.81
C ILE A 435 -4.37 8.16 -4.32
N ASN A 436 -4.47 9.40 -3.85
CA ASN A 436 -4.79 9.67 -2.44
C ASN A 436 -6.20 9.20 -2.07
N GLN A 437 -7.14 9.32 -2.98
CA GLN A 437 -8.55 8.95 -2.79
C GLN A 437 -8.83 7.46 -3.05
N SER A 438 -7.87 6.71 -3.61
CA SER A 438 -8.03 5.27 -3.85
C SER A 438 -8.14 4.51 -2.54
N ASP A 439 -9.16 3.64 -2.45
CA ASP A 439 -9.46 2.76 -1.32
C ASP A 439 -9.15 1.28 -1.64
N THR A 440 -8.97 0.95 -2.93
CA THR A 440 -8.77 -0.42 -3.39
C THR A 440 -7.51 -0.58 -4.25
N ILE A 441 -6.93 -1.80 -4.23
CA ILE A 441 -5.80 -2.15 -5.11
C ILE A 441 -6.22 -2.06 -6.59
N LEU A 442 -7.47 -2.35 -6.91
CA LEU A 442 -7.99 -2.28 -8.28
C LEU A 442 -7.92 -0.85 -8.83
N GLU A 443 -8.35 0.14 -8.04
CA GLU A 443 -8.25 1.56 -8.41
C GLU A 443 -6.80 1.98 -8.65
N LEU A 444 -5.88 1.59 -7.76
CA LEU A 444 -4.45 1.87 -7.92
C LEU A 444 -3.86 1.18 -9.18
N LYS A 445 -4.29 -0.04 -9.51
CA LYS A 445 -3.89 -0.73 -10.75
C LYS A 445 -4.42 0.00 -11.99
N GLN A 446 -5.66 0.50 -11.98
CA GLN A 446 -6.22 1.31 -13.06
C GLN A 446 -5.39 2.59 -13.30
N ILE A 447 -4.97 3.27 -12.22
CA ILE A 447 -4.09 4.44 -12.31
C ILE A 447 -2.69 4.04 -12.84
N LYS A 448 -2.13 2.93 -12.37
CA LYS A 448 -0.85 2.42 -12.88
C LYS A 448 -0.89 2.15 -14.38
N ASP A 449 -1.95 1.52 -14.86
CA ASP A 449 -2.15 1.26 -16.28
C ASP A 449 -2.32 2.55 -17.10
N GLU A 450 -2.96 3.57 -16.54
CA GLU A 450 -3.06 4.90 -17.15
C GLU A 450 -1.67 5.54 -17.28
N LEU A 451 -0.85 5.51 -16.22
CA LEU A 451 0.51 6.04 -16.23
C LEU A 451 1.41 5.34 -17.26
N ILE A 452 1.23 4.03 -17.43
CA ILE A 452 1.92 3.26 -18.48
C ILE A 452 1.45 3.70 -19.88
N GLY A 453 0.14 3.84 -20.07
CA GLY A 453 -0.46 4.32 -21.32
C GLY A 453 -0.03 5.72 -21.73
N GLN A 454 0.25 6.58 -20.74
CA GLN A 454 0.76 7.95 -20.94
C GLN A 454 2.30 8.05 -20.97
N ASN A 455 3.02 6.91 -20.98
CA ASN A 455 4.49 6.83 -20.97
C ASN A 455 5.18 7.50 -19.77
N ILE A 456 4.45 7.77 -18.69
CA ILE A 456 4.99 8.28 -17.43
C ILE A 456 5.70 7.14 -16.67
N LEU A 457 5.12 5.93 -16.72
CA LEU A 457 5.72 4.70 -16.23
C LEU A 457 6.16 3.82 -17.39
N LYS A 458 7.39 3.29 -17.32
CA LYS A 458 7.83 2.27 -18.28
C LYS A 458 7.06 0.97 -18.01
N ALA A 459 6.38 0.44 -19.03
CA ALA A 459 5.86 -0.91 -18.97
C ALA A 459 7.02 -1.87 -18.67
N LEU A 460 6.91 -2.67 -17.61
CA LEU A 460 7.79 -3.81 -17.44
C LEU A 460 7.63 -4.68 -18.68
N LYS A 461 8.70 -4.86 -19.48
CA LYS A 461 8.68 -5.73 -20.65
C LYS A 461 8.23 -7.12 -20.18
N LYS A 462 6.99 -7.50 -20.46
CA LYS A 462 6.55 -8.89 -20.38
C LYS A 462 7.35 -9.63 -21.43
N GLN A 463 8.41 -10.32 -21.01
CA GLN A 463 9.11 -11.25 -21.89
C GLN A 463 8.16 -12.43 -22.19
N GLY A 464 7.64 -12.44 -23.41
CA GLY A 464 7.15 -13.61 -24.13
C GLY A 464 6.21 -14.56 -23.38
N GLY A 465 4.96 -14.17 -23.19
CA GLY A 465 3.84 -15.07 -22.91
C GLY A 465 2.59 -14.53 -23.60
N PRO A 466 1.61 -15.38 -23.98
CA PRO A 466 0.38 -14.89 -24.54
C PRO A 466 -0.21 -13.87 -23.56
N GLN A 467 -0.58 -12.70 -24.09
CA GLN A 467 -1.36 -11.73 -23.33
C GLN A 467 -2.64 -12.45 -22.91
N GLU A 468 -2.74 -12.88 -21.66
CA GLU A 468 -4.05 -13.11 -21.10
C GLU A 468 -4.83 -11.81 -21.34
N LYS A 469 -5.83 -11.90 -22.22
CA LYS A 469 -6.81 -10.84 -22.38
C LYS A 469 -7.33 -10.59 -20.96
N VAL A 470 -6.86 -9.51 -20.35
CA VAL A 470 -7.43 -9.00 -19.10
C VAL A 470 -8.93 -8.96 -19.38
N LYS A 471 -9.68 -9.87 -18.76
CA LYS A 471 -11.14 -9.78 -18.76
C LYS A 471 -11.41 -8.34 -18.39
N LYS A 472 -12.17 -7.62 -19.22
CA LYS A 472 -12.63 -6.27 -18.91
C LYS A 472 -13.49 -6.41 -17.66
N GLU A 473 -12.85 -6.39 -16.49
CA GLU A 473 -13.56 -6.24 -15.23
C GLU A 473 -14.28 -4.89 -15.34
N GLY A 474 -15.60 -4.92 -15.25
CA GLY A 474 -16.42 -3.73 -15.34
C GLY A 474 -15.95 -2.69 -14.30
N PHE A 475 -15.98 -1.42 -14.65
CA PHE A 475 -15.69 -0.36 -13.71
C PHE A 475 -16.72 -0.41 -12.58
N SER A 476 -16.28 -0.66 -11.36
CA SER A 476 -17.10 -0.45 -10.16
C SER A 476 -17.02 1.04 -9.84
N LEU A 477 -18.08 1.78 -10.16
CA LEU A 477 -18.20 3.18 -9.77
C LEU A 477 -18.70 3.29 -8.33
N THR A 478 -18.28 4.32 -7.63
CA THR A 478 -18.85 4.66 -6.33
C THR A 478 -20.21 5.32 -6.57
N GLU A 479 -21.25 4.77 -5.96
CA GLU A 479 -22.63 5.25 -6.08
C GLU A 479 -23.09 5.83 -4.73
N TYR A 480 -23.74 6.98 -4.77
CA TYR A 480 -24.39 7.62 -3.65
C TYR A 480 -25.88 7.81 -4.00
N THR A 481 -26.71 7.98 -2.99
CA THR A 481 -28.12 8.30 -3.17
C THR A 481 -28.45 9.61 -2.45
N SER A 482 -28.94 10.61 -3.20
CA SER A 482 -29.36 11.89 -2.60
C SER A 482 -30.55 11.70 -1.68
N THR A 483 -30.80 12.66 -0.79
CA THR A 483 -31.98 12.65 0.09
C THR A 483 -33.29 12.66 -0.69
N ALA A 484 -33.28 13.17 -1.92
CA ALA A 484 -34.43 13.11 -2.84
C ALA A 484 -34.47 11.86 -3.72
N GLY A 485 -33.61 10.83 -3.48
CA GLY A 485 -33.62 9.55 -4.17
C GLY A 485 -32.90 9.52 -5.52
N TYR A 486 -32.14 10.55 -5.90
CA TYR A 486 -31.36 10.54 -7.13
C TYR A 486 -30.05 9.77 -6.95
N LYS A 487 -29.69 8.98 -7.96
CA LYS A 487 -28.38 8.30 -7.99
C LYS A 487 -27.28 9.29 -8.40
N ILE A 488 -26.18 9.27 -7.65
CA ILE A 488 -25.01 10.11 -7.88
C ILE A 488 -23.80 9.18 -8.06
N TYR A 489 -23.14 9.26 -9.22
CA TYR A 489 -21.96 8.47 -9.53
C TYR A 489 -20.69 9.30 -9.38
N VAL A 490 -19.63 8.71 -8.83
CA VAL A 490 -18.34 9.37 -8.62
C VAL A 490 -17.23 8.57 -9.29
N GLY A 491 -16.42 9.26 -10.08
CA GLY A 491 -15.22 8.70 -10.68
C GLY A 491 -13.98 9.05 -9.85
N LYS A 492 -13.38 8.07 -9.20
CA LYS A 492 -12.20 8.24 -8.34
C LYS A 492 -10.87 8.31 -9.10
N ASN A 493 -10.87 8.08 -10.41
CA ASN A 493 -9.69 8.24 -11.28
C ASN A 493 -10.12 8.65 -12.69
N ASN A 494 -9.15 9.08 -13.51
CA ASN A 494 -9.44 9.59 -14.85
C ASN A 494 -10.11 8.58 -15.78
N ARG A 495 -9.79 7.29 -15.64
CA ARG A 495 -10.46 6.22 -16.40
C ARG A 495 -11.93 6.07 -16.00
N GLN A 496 -12.23 6.14 -14.72
CA GLN A 496 -13.61 6.13 -14.22
C GLN A 496 -14.35 7.42 -14.62
N ASN A 497 -13.68 8.58 -14.56
CA ASN A 497 -14.21 9.85 -15.04
C ASN A 497 -14.61 9.76 -16.52
N GLU A 498 -13.74 9.19 -17.34
CA GLU A 498 -14.03 8.97 -18.76
C GLU A 498 -15.15 7.94 -18.99
N TYR A 499 -15.18 6.87 -18.21
CA TYR A 499 -16.23 5.85 -18.28
C TYR A 499 -17.60 6.43 -17.92
N ILE A 500 -17.69 7.25 -16.87
CA ILE A 500 -18.92 7.96 -16.50
C ILE A 500 -19.46 8.75 -17.68
N LEU A 501 -18.62 9.56 -18.33
CA LEU A 501 -19.05 10.43 -19.42
C LEU A 501 -19.37 9.71 -20.72
N SER A 502 -18.68 8.59 -21.01
CA SER A 502 -18.81 7.89 -22.28
C SER A 502 -19.81 6.74 -22.27
N LYS A 503 -20.11 6.14 -21.09
CA LYS A 503 -20.92 4.93 -20.97
C LYS A 503 -22.11 5.07 -20.03
N VAL A 504 -22.04 5.93 -19.02
CA VAL A 504 -23.06 6.06 -17.98
C VAL A 504 -23.96 7.27 -18.23
N ALA A 505 -23.36 8.41 -18.61
CA ALA A 505 -24.04 9.69 -18.70
C ALA A 505 -24.96 9.78 -19.92
N SER A 506 -26.18 10.22 -19.69
CA SER A 506 -27.17 10.62 -20.69
C SER A 506 -27.14 12.15 -20.92
N PRO A 507 -27.61 12.67 -22.06
CA PRO A 507 -27.49 14.12 -22.40
C PRO A 507 -28.05 15.09 -21.36
N ASN A 508 -29.07 14.67 -20.61
CA ASN A 508 -29.77 15.50 -19.62
C ASN A 508 -29.26 15.32 -18.20
N ASP A 509 -28.39 14.35 -17.95
CA ASP A 509 -27.77 14.15 -16.64
C ASP A 509 -26.93 15.39 -16.26
N MET A 510 -26.83 15.65 -14.95
CA MET A 510 -26.05 16.78 -14.44
C MET A 510 -24.67 16.32 -14.05
N TRP A 511 -23.65 16.93 -14.62
CA TRP A 511 -22.25 16.72 -14.29
C TRP A 511 -21.75 17.85 -13.40
N LEU A 512 -20.92 17.50 -12.40
CA LEU A 512 -20.31 18.42 -11.46
C LEU A 512 -18.81 18.18 -11.36
N HIS A 513 -18.05 19.23 -11.11
CA HIS A 513 -16.62 19.20 -10.84
C HIS A 513 -16.18 20.47 -10.10
N THR A 514 -15.13 20.40 -9.31
CA THR A 514 -14.50 21.57 -8.67
C THR A 514 -13.87 22.48 -9.72
N GLN A 515 -14.11 23.79 -9.63
CA GLN A 515 -13.64 24.76 -10.63
C GLN A 515 -12.14 25.02 -10.48
N ASN A 516 -11.35 24.73 -11.52
CA ASN A 516 -9.90 24.93 -11.56
C ASN A 516 -9.12 24.19 -10.43
N ILE A 517 -9.71 23.17 -9.83
CA ILE A 517 -9.12 22.36 -8.76
C ILE A 517 -9.16 20.89 -9.19
N PRO A 518 -8.05 20.14 -9.08
CA PRO A 518 -8.03 18.70 -9.35
C PRO A 518 -9.04 17.94 -8.49
N GLY A 519 -9.85 17.07 -9.12
CA GLY A 519 -10.91 16.35 -8.43
C GLY A 519 -11.61 15.29 -9.29
N SER A 520 -12.64 14.68 -8.72
CA SER A 520 -13.48 13.66 -9.32
C SER A 520 -14.61 14.25 -10.15
N HIS A 521 -14.98 13.55 -11.24
CA HIS A 521 -16.24 13.82 -11.91
C HIS A 521 -17.38 13.22 -11.08
N VAL A 522 -18.42 14.02 -10.87
CA VAL A 522 -19.66 13.62 -10.22
C VAL A 522 -20.80 13.74 -11.22
N LEU A 523 -21.66 12.73 -11.27
CA LEU A 523 -22.81 12.69 -12.20
C LEU A 523 -24.07 12.37 -11.43
N ILE A 524 -25.04 13.28 -11.48
CA ILE A 524 -26.42 13.02 -11.03
C ILE A 524 -27.19 12.41 -12.18
N LYS A 525 -27.73 11.21 -11.97
CA LYS A 525 -28.54 10.51 -12.95
C LYS A 525 -29.98 11.02 -12.92
N VAL A 526 -30.48 11.48 -14.06
CA VAL A 526 -31.84 11.99 -14.20
C VAL A 526 -32.73 10.90 -14.77
N PRO A 527 -33.77 10.45 -14.04
CA PRO A 527 -34.59 9.31 -14.47
C PRO A 527 -35.45 9.58 -15.71
N GLN A 528 -35.87 10.82 -15.94
CA GLN A 528 -36.74 11.20 -17.06
C GLN A 528 -36.34 12.55 -17.65
N GLU A 529 -36.66 12.79 -18.91
CA GLU A 529 -36.44 14.08 -19.55
C GLU A 529 -37.35 15.17 -18.94
N ASN A 530 -36.82 16.38 -18.84
CA ASN A 530 -37.52 17.60 -18.33
C ASN A 530 -37.86 17.63 -16.83
N ILE A 531 -37.26 16.79 -16.00
CA ILE A 531 -37.36 16.95 -14.55
C ILE A 531 -36.29 17.96 -14.08
N GLU A 532 -36.72 18.96 -13.32
CA GLU A 532 -35.80 19.85 -12.60
C GLU A 532 -35.21 19.08 -11.38
N ILE A 533 -33.89 19.05 -11.31
CA ILE A 533 -33.20 18.45 -10.17
C ILE A 533 -33.35 19.38 -8.98
N PRO A 534 -33.80 18.89 -7.81
CA PRO A 534 -33.87 19.70 -6.59
C PRO A 534 -32.51 20.34 -6.27
N ILE A 535 -32.52 21.59 -5.84
CA ILE A 535 -31.28 22.30 -5.48
C ILE A 535 -30.51 21.58 -4.38
N THR A 536 -31.21 20.96 -3.43
CA THR A 536 -30.62 20.13 -2.37
C THR A 536 -29.80 18.97 -2.92
N THR A 537 -30.29 18.29 -3.97
CA THR A 537 -29.53 17.23 -4.66
C THR A 537 -28.28 17.77 -5.35
N ILE A 538 -28.36 18.98 -5.94
CA ILE A 538 -27.17 19.62 -6.56
C ILE A 538 -26.16 20.01 -5.48
N GLU A 539 -26.61 20.52 -4.33
CA GLU A 539 -25.76 20.85 -3.18
C GLU A 539 -25.08 19.61 -2.58
N GLU A 540 -25.81 18.51 -2.43
CA GLU A 540 -25.27 17.22 -1.99
C GLU A 540 -24.20 16.70 -2.96
N ALA A 541 -24.49 16.69 -4.26
CA ALA A 541 -23.53 16.29 -5.29
C ALA A 541 -22.31 17.23 -5.37
N ALA A 542 -22.51 18.54 -5.16
CA ALA A 542 -21.43 19.50 -5.10
C ALA A 542 -20.53 19.28 -3.87
N ASN A 543 -21.11 18.94 -2.71
CA ASN A 543 -20.35 18.52 -1.53
C ASN A 543 -19.53 17.26 -1.81
N ILE A 544 -20.11 16.26 -2.48
CA ILE A 544 -19.39 15.07 -2.91
C ILE A 544 -18.22 15.44 -3.84
N ALA A 545 -18.43 16.30 -4.84
CA ALA A 545 -17.38 16.75 -5.75
C ALA A 545 -16.24 17.47 -5.01
N ALA A 546 -16.56 18.34 -4.07
CA ALA A 546 -15.60 19.06 -3.24
C ALA A 546 -14.83 18.11 -2.29
N TYR A 547 -15.52 17.14 -1.69
CA TYR A 547 -14.91 16.10 -0.85
C TYR A 547 -13.91 15.22 -1.63
N PHE A 548 -14.24 14.85 -2.87
CA PHE A 548 -13.36 14.09 -3.77
C PHE A 548 -12.50 15.00 -4.65
N SER A 549 -11.95 16.07 -4.07
CA SER A 549 -11.03 16.99 -4.74
C SER A 549 -9.80 17.30 -3.88
N GLN A 550 -8.85 18.03 -4.45
CA GLN A 550 -7.70 18.57 -3.71
C GLN A 550 -8.13 19.53 -2.59
N ALA A 551 -9.31 20.15 -2.72
CA ALA A 551 -9.88 21.10 -1.76
C ALA A 551 -10.71 20.46 -0.65
N LYS A 552 -10.60 19.16 -0.40
CA LYS A 552 -11.35 18.40 0.63
C LYS A 552 -11.37 19.08 2.01
N ASN A 553 -10.29 19.73 2.39
CA ASN A 553 -10.13 20.37 3.71
C ASN A 553 -10.20 21.92 3.62
N SER A 554 -10.67 22.46 2.52
CA SER A 554 -10.79 23.90 2.29
C SER A 554 -12.23 24.34 2.54
N SER A 555 -12.42 25.65 2.81
CA SER A 555 -13.74 26.30 2.84
C SER A 555 -14.02 27.01 1.52
N ASN A 556 -15.30 27.26 1.25
CA ASN A 556 -15.77 28.03 0.08
C ASN A 556 -15.26 27.48 -1.26
N VAL A 557 -15.39 26.16 -1.46
CA VAL A 557 -14.93 25.48 -2.67
C VAL A 557 -15.90 25.74 -3.82
N PRO A 558 -15.47 26.36 -4.93
CA PRO A 558 -16.31 26.55 -6.10
C PRO A 558 -16.47 25.23 -6.86
N VAL A 559 -17.72 24.82 -7.06
CA VAL A 559 -18.11 23.64 -7.84
C VAL A 559 -18.96 24.07 -9.01
N ILE A 560 -18.55 23.71 -10.20
CA ILE A 560 -19.33 23.92 -11.42
C ILE A 560 -20.30 22.76 -11.63
N TYR A 561 -21.47 23.06 -12.16
CA TYR A 561 -22.43 22.07 -12.59
C TYR A 561 -23.06 22.42 -13.94
N VAL A 562 -23.23 21.43 -14.78
CA VAL A 562 -23.69 21.63 -16.16
C VAL A 562 -24.33 20.32 -16.68
N LYS A 563 -25.32 20.43 -17.58
CA LYS A 563 -25.90 19.26 -18.26
C LYS A 563 -24.85 18.58 -19.15
N ARG A 564 -24.84 17.25 -19.19
CA ARG A 564 -23.88 16.45 -19.96
C ARG A 564 -23.77 16.86 -21.43
N LYS A 565 -24.87 17.26 -22.06
CA LYS A 565 -24.91 17.73 -23.47
C LYS A 565 -24.00 18.92 -23.78
N PHE A 566 -23.62 19.71 -22.77
CA PHE A 566 -22.73 20.87 -22.92
C PHE A 566 -21.25 20.54 -22.64
N LEU A 567 -20.92 19.27 -22.36
CA LEU A 567 -19.56 18.83 -22.23
C LEU A 567 -19.02 18.32 -23.57
N LYS A 568 -17.78 18.68 -23.88
CA LYS A 568 -17.04 18.20 -25.06
C LYS A 568 -15.70 17.64 -24.63
N LYS A 569 -15.28 16.52 -25.24
CA LYS A 569 -13.93 15.98 -25.10
C LYS A 569 -13.14 16.39 -26.35
N PRO A 570 -12.11 17.26 -26.22
CA PRO A 570 -11.25 17.61 -27.35
C PRO A 570 -10.51 16.37 -27.89
N PRO A 571 -10.27 16.28 -29.20
CA PRO A 571 -9.45 15.20 -29.77
C PRO A 571 -8.06 15.17 -29.14
N HIS A 572 -7.53 13.98 -28.91
CA HIS A 572 -6.20 13.73 -28.31
C HIS A 572 -6.00 14.30 -26.90
N SER A 573 -7.05 14.75 -26.21
CA SER A 573 -6.97 15.16 -24.83
C SER A 573 -6.68 13.97 -23.89
N LYS A 574 -6.07 14.25 -22.75
CA LYS A 574 -5.79 13.25 -21.72
C LYS A 574 -7.07 12.63 -21.15
N PRO A 575 -7.01 11.40 -20.59
CA PRO A 575 -8.17 10.80 -19.92
C PRO A 575 -8.75 11.73 -18.87
N GLY A 576 -10.08 11.79 -18.80
CA GLY A 576 -10.80 12.64 -17.84
C GLY A 576 -10.86 14.14 -18.19
N TYR A 577 -10.13 14.61 -19.19
CA TYR A 577 -10.19 16.03 -19.58
C TYR A 577 -11.43 16.35 -20.42
N VAL A 578 -12.14 17.39 -20.05
CA VAL A 578 -13.33 17.90 -20.76
C VAL A 578 -13.34 19.42 -20.78
N THR A 579 -13.97 19.98 -21.81
CA THR A 579 -14.38 21.39 -21.88
C THR A 579 -15.87 21.49 -21.72
N TYR A 580 -16.33 22.59 -21.18
CA TYR A 580 -17.75 22.82 -20.89
C TYR A 580 -18.20 24.23 -21.32
N SER A 581 -19.51 24.39 -21.47
CA SER A 581 -20.17 25.67 -21.74
C SER A 581 -21.51 25.70 -20.98
N ASN A 582 -22.04 26.90 -20.73
CA ASN A 582 -23.30 27.08 -19.99
C ASN A 582 -23.27 26.52 -18.56
N GLU A 583 -22.11 26.52 -17.94
CA GLU A 583 -21.93 26.10 -16.55
C GLU A 583 -22.54 27.12 -15.57
N LYS A 584 -22.95 26.61 -14.42
CA LYS A 584 -23.27 27.36 -13.22
C LYS A 584 -22.30 26.98 -12.11
N THR A 585 -22.03 27.92 -11.20
CA THR A 585 -21.13 27.70 -10.08
C THR A 585 -21.88 27.75 -8.75
N LEU A 586 -21.59 26.83 -7.87
CA LEU A 586 -22.05 26.76 -6.48
C LEU A 586 -20.84 26.73 -5.54
N ILE A 587 -20.90 27.48 -4.45
CA ILE A 587 -19.86 27.49 -3.43
C ILE A 587 -20.30 26.57 -2.29
N VAL A 588 -19.47 25.58 -1.94
CA VAL A 588 -19.77 24.61 -0.89
C VAL A 588 -18.61 24.47 0.08
N ASN A 589 -18.91 24.04 1.31
CA ASN A 589 -17.93 23.59 2.30
C ASN A 589 -17.97 22.08 2.36
N PRO A 590 -16.88 21.36 2.01
CA PRO A 590 -16.85 19.91 2.06
C PRO A 590 -17.23 19.37 3.43
N ASN A 591 -18.19 18.44 3.49
CA ASN A 591 -18.69 17.84 4.73
C ASN A 591 -18.62 16.32 4.63
N GLU A 592 -17.72 15.71 5.41
CA GLU A 592 -17.49 14.28 5.41
C GLU A 592 -18.68 13.48 5.97
N ASP A 593 -19.37 14.01 6.99
CA ASP A 593 -20.52 13.33 7.58
C ASP A 593 -21.71 13.30 6.63
N LEU A 594 -21.94 14.40 5.87
CA LEU A 594 -22.95 14.43 4.82
C LEU A 594 -22.64 13.37 3.74
N VAL A 595 -21.39 13.30 3.28
CA VAL A 595 -20.99 12.33 2.25
C VAL A 595 -21.14 10.90 2.75
N LYS A 596 -20.83 10.60 4.02
CA LYS A 596 -21.02 9.28 4.62
C LYS A 596 -22.49 8.89 4.74
N ASN A 597 -23.37 9.84 5.02
CA ASN A 597 -24.80 9.58 5.18
C ASN A 597 -25.51 9.32 3.85
N LEU A 598 -24.94 9.75 2.72
CA LEU A 598 -25.46 9.50 1.38
C LEU A 598 -24.94 8.20 0.74
N ALA A 599 -23.98 7.51 1.39
CA ALA A 599 -23.28 6.31 0.87
C ALA A 599 -24.10 5.02 0.94
#